data_21931fb8c4079b3b952bcd0e013756b6
#
_entry.id   21931fb8c4079b3b952bcd0e013756b6
#
_cell.length_a   1.000
_cell.length_b   1.000
_cell.length_c   1.000
_cell.angle_alpha   90.00
_cell.angle_beta   90.00
_cell.angle_gamma   90.00
#
_symmetry.space_group_name_H-M   'P 1'
#
loop_
_entity.id
_entity.type
_entity.pdbx_description
1 polymer ?
#
loop_
_entity_poly.entity_id
_entity_poly.type
_entity_poly.pdbx_seq_one_letter_code
_entity_poly.pdbx_strand_id
1 'polypeptide(L)'
;METITSRQNPLMTHIRRLAGSAAYRRQTGQCLCDSPKLLREAAQWGAEVQTVVSVEPWPEPLPEKVRQVLVPPEVMASISPAKTPQGVLFTCRAP
;
A
#
# COMPACT_ATOMS: atom_id res chain seq x y z
N MET A 1 10.23 -8.72 8.70
CA MET A 1 9.38 -7.64 8.18
C MET A 1 10.20 -6.39 7.95
N GLU A 2 9.97 -5.75 6.82
CA GLU A 2 10.74 -4.57 6.41
C GLU A 2 10.21 -3.30 7.06
N THR A 3 11.10 -2.37 7.43
CA THR A 3 10.72 -1.06 7.99
C THR A 3 11.32 0.05 7.14
N ILE A 4 10.50 1.03 6.77
CA ILE A 4 10.93 2.21 6.00
C ILE A 4 10.60 3.45 6.80
N THR A 5 11.59 4.31 7.03
CA THR A 5 11.42 5.54 7.82
C THR A 5 11.59 6.82 7.01
N SER A 6 12.06 6.71 5.78
CA SER A 6 12.29 7.88 4.91
C SER A 6 11.15 8.09 3.92
N ARG A 7 10.64 9.33 3.86
CA ARG A 7 9.62 9.74 2.88
C ARG A 7 10.14 9.68 1.45
N GLN A 8 11.46 9.72 1.25
CA GLN A 8 12.09 9.69 -0.08
C GLN A 8 12.46 8.28 -0.52
N ASN A 9 12.16 7.26 0.27
CA ASN A 9 12.38 5.88 -0.16
C ASN A 9 11.67 5.63 -1.50
N PRO A 10 12.29 4.90 -2.45
CA PRO A 10 11.66 4.65 -3.76
C PRO A 10 10.26 4.06 -3.71
N LEU A 11 9.97 3.18 -2.75
CA LEU A 11 8.62 2.65 -2.58
C LEU A 11 7.64 3.75 -2.20
N MET A 12 8.03 4.68 -1.33
CA MET A 12 7.17 5.80 -0.94
C MET A 12 6.89 6.71 -2.12
N THR A 13 7.89 6.99 -2.94
CA THR A 13 7.72 7.76 -4.18
C THR A 13 6.77 7.05 -5.14
N HIS A 14 6.91 5.75 -5.31
CA HIS A 14 6.04 4.94 -6.14
C HIS A 14 4.58 5.03 -5.68
N ILE A 15 4.34 4.90 -4.38
CA ILE A 15 2.99 4.98 -3.82
C ILE A 15 2.37 6.36 -4.06
N ARG A 16 3.13 7.44 -3.84
CA ARG A 16 2.63 8.80 -4.11
C ARG A 16 2.26 8.97 -5.59
N ARG A 17 3.06 8.42 -6.50
CA ARG A 17 2.77 8.49 -7.93
C ARG A 17 1.52 7.70 -8.29
N LEU A 18 1.33 6.53 -7.70
CA LEU A 18 0.10 5.73 -7.90
C LEU A 18 -1.12 6.52 -7.43
N ALA A 19 -1.02 7.21 -6.29
CA ALA A 19 -2.12 8.00 -5.77
C ALA A 19 -2.45 9.20 -6.66
N GLY A 20 -1.44 9.84 -7.25
CA GLY A 20 -1.58 11.13 -7.93
C GLY A 20 -1.66 11.09 -9.45
N SER A 21 -1.44 9.96 -10.10
CA SER A 21 -1.32 9.92 -11.56
C SER A 21 -2.03 8.72 -12.18
N ALA A 22 -3.12 8.98 -12.89
CA ALA A 22 -3.82 7.95 -13.64
C ALA A 22 -2.94 7.35 -14.74
N ALA A 23 -2.10 8.18 -15.38
CA ALA A 23 -1.17 7.71 -16.40
C ALA A 23 -0.17 6.71 -15.81
N TYR A 24 0.36 7.01 -14.62
CA TYR A 24 1.30 6.12 -13.94
C TYR A 24 0.63 4.79 -13.56
N ARG A 25 -0.62 4.84 -13.08
CA ARG A 25 -1.39 3.61 -12.79
C ARG A 25 -1.56 2.75 -14.05
N ARG A 26 -1.90 3.36 -15.17
CA ARG A 26 -2.03 2.62 -16.44
C ARG A 26 -0.70 2.05 -16.89
N GLN A 27 0.38 2.81 -16.75
CA GLN A 27 1.72 2.43 -17.16
C GLN A 27 2.25 1.23 -16.37
N THR A 28 1.99 1.23 -15.05
CA THR A 28 2.46 0.17 -14.16
C THR A 28 1.50 -1.02 -14.06
N GLY A 29 0.25 -0.84 -14.43
CA GLY A 29 -0.79 -1.85 -14.22
C GLY A 29 -1.16 -2.05 -12.76
N GLN A 30 -0.87 -1.05 -11.91
CA GLN A 30 -1.11 -1.14 -10.46
C GLN A 30 -2.12 -0.11 -9.99
N CYS A 31 -2.79 -0.42 -8.89
CA CYS A 31 -3.66 0.52 -8.20
C CYS A 31 -3.31 0.56 -6.71
N LEU A 32 -3.72 1.63 -6.04
CA LEU A 32 -3.49 1.86 -4.62
C LEU A 32 -4.83 1.89 -3.89
N CYS A 33 -4.89 1.19 -2.77
CA CYS A 33 -6.05 1.17 -1.89
C CYS A 33 -5.63 1.51 -0.47
N ASP A 34 -6.53 2.17 0.28
CA ASP A 34 -6.22 2.71 1.60
C ASP A 34 -7.23 2.27 2.68
N SER A 35 -7.58 1.00 2.71
CA SER A 35 -8.60 0.50 3.64
C SER A 35 -8.27 -0.90 4.14
N PRO A 36 -8.33 -1.13 5.47
CA PRO A 36 -8.23 -2.48 6.02
C PRO A 36 -9.32 -3.41 5.46
N LYS A 37 -10.53 -2.90 5.29
CA LYS A 37 -11.65 -3.67 4.73
C LYS A 37 -11.32 -4.12 3.31
N LEU A 38 -10.84 -3.21 2.47
CA LEU A 38 -10.48 -3.54 1.09
C LEU A 38 -9.35 -4.55 1.03
N LEU A 39 -8.39 -4.48 1.95
CA LEU A 39 -7.30 -5.46 1.99
C LEU A 39 -7.83 -6.86 2.33
N ARG A 40 -8.74 -6.97 3.30
CA ARG A 40 -9.37 -8.24 3.64
C ARG A 40 -10.16 -8.80 2.46
N GLU A 41 -10.93 -7.96 1.80
CA GLU A 41 -11.68 -8.35 0.61
C GLU A 41 -10.75 -8.79 -0.52
N ALA A 42 -9.69 -8.05 -0.79
CA ALA A 42 -8.73 -8.39 -1.83
C ALA A 42 -8.09 -9.75 -1.57
N ALA A 43 -7.68 -10.02 -0.33
CA ALA A 43 -7.10 -11.31 0.05
C ALA A 43 -8.10 -12.44 -0.11
N GLN A 44 -9.36 -12.22 0.28
CA GLN A 44 -10.43 -13.20 0.21
C GLN A 44 -10.80 -13.54 -1.25
N TRP A 45 -10.78 -12.55 -2.13
CA TRP A 45 -11.17 -12.72 -3.54
C TRP A 45 -10.01 -13.14 -4.44
N GLY A 46 -8.82 -13.35 -3.87
CA GLY A 46 -7.66 -13.76 -4.64
C GLY A 46 -7.06 -12.68 -5.51
N ALA A 47 -7.29 -11.41 -5.18
CA ALA A 47 -6.66 -10.31 -5.91
C ALA A 47 -5.14 -10.36 -5.75
N GLU A 48 -4.41 -9.93 -6.78
CA GLU A 48 -2.95 -9.95 -6.76
C GLU A 48 -2.42 -8.73 -6.01
N VAL A 49 -2.36 -8.86 -4.69
CA VAL A 49 -1.77 -7.85 -3.81
C VAL A 49 -0.25 -7.96 -3.90
N GLN A 50 0.42 -6.83 -4.09
CA GLN A 50 1.87 -6.81 -4.25
C GLN A 50 2.59 -6.35 -2.99
N THR A 51 2.14 -5.24 -2.41
CA THR A 51 2.79 -4.62 -1.25
C THR A 51 1.73 -4.14 -0.27
N VAL A 52 1.95 -4.40 1.01
CA VAL A 52 1.14 -3.86 2.10
C VAL A 52 2.04 -2.96 2.94
N VAL A 53 1.64 -1.70 3.12
CA VAL A 53 2.33 -0.72 3.94
C VAL A 53 1.43 -0.36 5.10
N SER A 54 1.92 -0.49 6.32
CA SER A 54 1.12 -0.24 7.52
C SER A 54 1.94 0.40 8.62
N VAL A 55 1.24 1.07 9.54
CA VAL A 55 1.86 1.66 10.73
C VAL A 55 2.14 0.56 11.76
N GLU A 56 1.21 -0.40 11.87
CA GLU A 56 1.37 -1.55 12.75
C GLU A 56 1.33 -2.85 11.93
N PRO A 57 1.93 -3.94 12.42
CA PRO A 57 1.90 -5.21 11.69
C PRO A 57 0.48 -5.62 11.33
N TRP A 58 0.29 -6.04 10.08
CA TRP A 58 -1.01 -6.55 9.64
C TRP A 58 -1.29 -7.88 10.35
N PRO A 59 -2.42 -8.00 11.07
CA PRO A 59 -2.64 -9.14 11.98
C PRO A 59 -3.08 -10.43 11.30
N GLU A 60 -3.45 -10.37 10.03
CA GLU A 60 -4.00 -11.53 9.32
C GLU A 60 -2.96 -12.09 8.34
N PRO A 61 -3.02 -13.41 8.04
CA PRO A 61 -2.08 -14.00 7.09
C PRO A 61 -2.22 -13.39 5.69
N LEU A 62 -1.06 -13.22 5.03
CA LEU A 62 -0.98 -12.80 3.63
C LEU A 62 -0.11 -13.80 2.87
N PRO A 63 -0.30 -13.93 1.54
CA PRO A 63 0.59 -14.79 0.75
C PRO A 63 2.05 -14.39 0.92
N GLU A 64 2.96 -15.37 0.90
CA GLU A 64 4.40 -15.14 1.11
C GLU A 64 5.00 -14.12 0.15
N LYS A 65 4.51 -14.08 -1.07
CA LYS A 65 5.03 -13.16 -2.10
C LYS A 65 4.66 -11.71 -1.85
N VAL A 66 3.74 -11.42 -0.93
CA VAL A 66 3.35 -10.05 -0.61
C VAL A 66 4.44 -9.39 0.21
N ARG A 67 4.95 -8.25 -0.28
CA ARG A 67 5.92 -7.46 0.46
C ARG A 67 5.21 -6.71 1.58
N GLN A 68 5.65 -6.89 2.81
CA GLN A 68 5.08 -6.21 3.97
C GLN A 68 6.07 -5.21 4.54
N VAL A 69 5.63 -3.96 4.70
CA VAL A 69 6.47 -2.85 5.13
C VAL A 69 5.79 -2.09 6.25
N LEU A 70 6.54 -1.81 7.32
CA LEU A 70 6.11 -0.93 8.40
C LEU A 70 6.67 0.47 8.19
N VAL A 71 5.85 1.48 8.44
CA VAL A 71 6.26 2.88 8.37
C VAL A 71 5.77 3.64 9.60
N PRO A 72 6.49 4.70 10.04
CA PRO A 72 5.98 5.56 11.10
C PRO A 72 4.73 6.34 10.64
N PRO A 73 3.89 6.82 11.57
CA PRO A 73 2.68 7.57 11.21
C PRO A 73 2.93 8.78 10.30
N GLU A 74 4.03 9.51 10.49
CA GLU A 74 4.34 10.67 9.66
C GLU A 74 4.69 10.29 8.21
N VAL A 75 5.27 9.12 8.01
CA VAL A 75 5.53 8.61 6.65
C VAL A 75 4.21 8.17 6.01
N MET A 76 3.36 7.47 6.77
CA MET A 76 2.03 7.08 6.29
C MET A 76 1.23 8.31 5.85
N ALA A 77 1.22 9.36 6.65
CA ALA A 77 0.52 10.60 6.31
C ALA A 77 1.04 11.21 5.01
N SER A 78 2.33 11.09 4.73
CA SER A 78 2.94 11.65 3.52
C SER A 78 2.61 10.91 2.24
N ILE A 79 2.17 9.66 2.33
CA ILE A 79 1.87 8.81 1.16
C ILE A 79 0.39 8.48 1.01
N SER A 80 -0.42 8.73 2.04
CA SER A 80 -1.84 8.39 2.00
C SER A 80 -2.63 9.40 1.19
N PRO A 81 -3.52 8.95 0.27
CA PRO A 81 -4.43 9.84 -0.43
C PRO A 81 -5.58 10.33 0.44
N ALA A 82 -5.84 9.69 1.58
CA ALA A 82 -6.93 10.03 2.47
C ALA A 82 -6.54 11.16 3.42
N LYS A 83 -7.48 12.06 3.72
CA LYS A 83 -7.29 13.11 4.73
C LYS A 83 -7.00 12.50 6.11
N THR A 84 -7.70 11.42 6.43
CA THR A 84 -7.51 10.69 7.69
C THR A 84 -7.03 9.27 7.34
N PRO A 85 -5.72 9.04 7.35
CA PRO A 85 -5.19 7.72 7.03
C PRO A 85 -5.70 6.65 7.98
N GLN A 86 -6.03 5.48 7.45
CA GLN A 86 -6.51 4.35 8.24
C GLN A 86 -5.39 3.43 8.70
N GLY A 87 -4.14 3.83 8.50
CA GLY A 87 -2.98 3.08 8.98
C GLY A 87 -2.55 1.93 8.10
N VAL A 88 -3.21 1.69 6.97
CA VAL A 88 -2.81 0.66 6.01
C VAL A 88 -3.07 1.10 4.57
N LEU A 89 -2.09 0.88 3.72
CA LEU A 89 -2.19 1.05 2.26
C LEU A 89 -1.73 -0.24 1.61
N PHE A 90 -2.26 -0.55 0.44
CA PHE A 90 -1.73 -1.66 -0.33
C PHE A 90 -1.81 -1.39 -1.82
N THR A 91 -0.88 -1.98 -2.55
CA THR A 91 -0.89 -1.96 -4.01
C THR A 91 -1.36 -3.32 -4.50
N CYS A 92 -2.12 -3.31 -5.58
CA CYS A 92 -2.53 -4.54 -6.24
C CYS A 92 -2.58 -4.32 -7.74
N ARG A 93 -2.62 -5.42 -8.48
CA ARG A 93 -2.73 -5.37 -9.92
C ARG A 93 -4.10 -4.81 -10.29
N ALA A 94 -4.12 -3.82 -11.18
CA ALA A 94 -5.37 -3.28 -11.72
C ALA A 94 -6.04 -4.30 -12.63
N PRO A 95 -7.39 -4.37 -12.63
CA PRO A 95 -8.11 -5.27 -13.53
C PRO A 95 -7.94 -4.89 -14.99
#